data_dde52521ecf03cd73df70f086911829d
#
_entry.id   dde52521ecf03cd73df70f086911829d
#
_cell.length_a   1.000
_cell.length_b   1.000
_cell.length_c   1.000
_cell.angle_alpha   90.00
_cell.angle_beta   90.00
_cell.angle_gamma   90.00
#
_symmetry.space_group_name_H-M   'P 1'
#
loop_
_entity.id
_entity.type
_entity.pdbx_description
1 polymer ?
#
loop_
_entity_poly.entity_id
_entity_poly.type
_entity_poly.pdbx_seq_one_letter_code
_entity_poly.pdbx_strand_id
1 'polypeptide(L)'
;MMDIFPSKYINIGGDEVPKDRWNACPRCRAKMKELGLYDHDGHTAAQYLQNYVTARIQKFLNDHGRRIIGWEEILEGDLAEGATVMTWKGTGENVDSRLWNYDCIMSPRGYMYIDRYQSHEQDREPFSIGAYLPVENVYGYEPYDGVPEYGKKRILGVQANLWTEYVNTPEYLEYMLLPRLAALSEVQWVQEGHKDWERFRKALDHSAAIYDEMGLTYCKYAWGIVGLPENAQPARTPEELQKYLDSRN
;
A
#
# COMPACT_ATOMS: atom_id res chain seq x y z
N MET A 1 -14.69 13.93 -9.99
CA MET A 1 -13.44 13.13 -9.95
C MET A 1 -12.75 13.13 -11.31
N MET A 2 -13.32 12.58 -12.37
CA MET A 2 -12.66 12.47 -13.69
C MET A 2 -12.32 13.84 -14.33
N ASP A 3 -13.06 14.89 -14.02
CA ASP A 3 -12.76 16.27 -14.47
C ASP A 3 -11.57 16.89 -13.75
N ILE A 4 -11.29 16.42 -12.52
CA ILE A 4 -10.18 16.91 -11.68
C ILE A 4 -8.90 16.09 -11.93
N PHE A 5 -9.06 14.77 -12.07
CA PHE A 5 -7.92 13.85 -12.24
C PHE A 5 -7.87 13.34 -13.69
N PRO A 6 -6.90 13.79 -14.48
CA PRO A 6 -6.80 13.42 -15.92
C PRO A 6 -6.26 12.01 -16.14
N SER A 7 -5.80 11.31 -15.11
CA SER A 7 -5.21 9.97 -15.21
C SER A 7 -6.13 9.00 -15.92
N LYS A 8 -5.56 8.15 -16.77
CA LYS A 8 -6.26 7.02 -17.38
C LYS A 8 -6.72 5.99 -16.33
N TYR A 9 -6.04 5.91 -15.20
CA TYR A 9 -6.30 4.97 -14.13
C TYR A 9 -6.96 5.67 -12.95
N ILE A 10 -8.00 5.04 -12.41
CA ILE A 10 -8.72 5.51 -11.21
C ILE A 10 -8.70 4.38 -10.19
N ASN A 11 -8.13 4.65 -9.02
CA ASN A 11 -8.16 3.70 -7.91
C ASN A 11 -9.55 3.74 -7.25
N ILE A 12 -10.14 2.57 -7.07
CA ILE A 12 -11.49 2.39 -6.51
C ILE A 12 -11.47 1.75 -5.12
N GLY A 13 -10.29 1.49 -4.54
CA GLY A 13 -10.15 0.74 -3.29
C GLY A 13 -10.50 -0.73 -3.48
N GLY A 14 -11.44 -1.23 -2.68
CA GLY A 14 -11.96 -2.60 -2.76
C GLY A 14 -11.46 -3.52 -1.65
N ASP A 15 -10.57 -3.03 -0.82
CA ASP A 15 -9.97 -3.70 0.33
C ASP A 15 -10.91 -3.74 1.54
N GLU A 16 -10.68 -4.73 2.40
CA GLU A 16 -11.24 -4.85 3.76
C GLU A 16 -12.75 -4.57 3.87
N VAL A 17 -13.55 -5.05 2.92
CA VAL A 17 -15.02 -4.92 2.95
C VAL A 17 -15.63 -6.04 3.80
N PRO A 18 -16.06 -5.78 5.06
CA PRO A 18 -16.74 -6.79 5.88
C PRO A 18 -18.09 -7.15 5.28
N LYS A 19 -18.40 -8.44 5.18
CA LYS A 19 -19.62 -8.95 4.54
C LYS A 19 -20.79 -9.10 5.53
N ASP A 20 -20.55 -8.97 6.83
CA ASP A 20 -21.55 -9.21 7.88
C ASP A 20 -22.81 -8.36 7.70
N ARG A 21 -22.62 -7.06 7.45
CA ARG A 21 -23.73 -6.13 7.23
C ARG A 21 -24.49 -6.45 5.95
N TRP A 22 -23.81 -6.91 4.88
CA TRP A 22 -24.46 -7.30 3.63
C TRP A 22 -25.26 -8.57 3.81
N ASN A 23 -24.72 -9.54 4.55
CA ASN A 23 -25.42 -10.80 4.88
C ASN A 23 -26.65 -10.56 5.78
N ALA A 24 -26.60 -9.59 6.68
CA ALA A 24 -27.73 -9.20 7.52
C ALA A 24 -28.78 -8.33 6.79
N CYS A 25 -28.37 -7.53 5.79
CA CYS A 25 -29.22 -6.56 5.12
C CYS A 25 -30.25 -7.21 4.19
N PRO A 26 -31.57 -6.99 4.41
CA PRO A 26 -32.61 -7.58 3.55
C PRO A 26 -32.48 -7.14 2.07
N ARG A 27 -32.10 -5.91 1.80
CA ARG A 27 -31.90 -5.40 0.43
C ARG A 27 -30.70 -6.07 -0.26
N CYS A 28 -29.57 -6.26 0.45
CA CYS A 28 -28.41 -6.93 -0.10
C CYS A 28 -28.72 -8.40 -0.41
N ARG A 29 -29.42 -9.10 0.51
CA ARG A 29 -29.88 -10.48 0.28
C ARG A 29 -30.84 -10.60 -0.90
N ALA A 30 -31.78 -9.67 -1.02
CA ALA A 30 -32.69 -9.64 -2.16
C ALA A 30 -31.91 -9.42 -3.47
N LYS A 31 -30.89 -8.55 -3.46
CA LYS A 31 -30.05 -8.31 -4.64
C LYS A 31 -29.18 -9.51 -4.99
N MET A 32 -28.59 -10.20 -4.01
CA MET A 32 -27.87 -11.43 -4.25
C MET A 32 -28.78 -12.48 -4.90
N LYS A 33 -30.01 -12.63 -4.39
CA LYS A 33 -31.01 -13.55 -4.97
C LYS A 33 -31.42 -13.15 -6.39
N GLU A 34 -31.68 -11.87 -6.63
CA GLU A 34 -32.02 -11.33 -7.96
C GLU A 34 -30.93 -11.64 -8.99
N LEU A 35 -29.67 -11.52 -8.59
CA LEU A 35 -28.49 -11.77 -9.42
C LEU A 35 -28.10 -13.26 -9.50
N GLY A 36 -28.80 -14.13 -8.77
CA GLY A 36 -28.47 -15.57 -8.73
C GLY A 36 -27.13 -15.88 -8.08
N LEU A 37 -26.64 -15.02 -7.17
CA LEU A 37 -25.37 -15.21 -6.48
C LEU A 37 -25.51 -16.23 -5.36
N TYR A 38 -24.60 -17.18 -5.31
CA TYR A 38 -24.52 -18.24 -4.30
C TYR A 38 -23.06 -18.57 -3.97
N ASP A 39 -22.85 -19.29 -2.90
CA ASP A 39 -21.51 -19.70 -2.49
C ASP A 39 -20.97 -20.78 -3.44
N HIS A 40 -19.84 -20.52 -4.08
CA HIS A 40 -19.15 -21.46 -4.97
C HIS A 40 -17.68 -21.07 -5.18
N ASP A 41 -16.87 -21.97 -5.67
CA ASP A 41 -15.45 -21.76 -5.98
C ASP A 41 -14.64 -21.11 -4.83
N GLY A 42 -15.00 -21.45 -3.58
CA GLY A 42 -14.33 -20.91 -2.39
C GLY A 42 -14.73 -19.48 -1.99
N HIS A 43 -15.70 -18.88 -2.70
CA HIS A 43 -16.20 -17.54 -2.41
C HIS A 43 -17.68 -17.55 -2.01
N THR A 44 -18.07 -16.60 -1.16
CA THR A 44 -19.46 -16.43 -0.71
C THR A 44 -20.27 -15.58 -1.67
N ALA A 45 -21.60 -15.69 -1.64
CA ALA A 45 -22.51 -14.82 -2.39
C ALA A 45 -22.26 -13.33 -2.13
N ALA A 46 -21.84 -12.97 -0.92
CA ALA A 46 -21.52 -11.59 -0.56
C ALA A 46 -20.20 -11.10 -1.20
N GLN A 47 -19.22 -11.97 -1.40
CA GLN A 47 -18.01 -11.65 -2.18
C GLN A 47 -18.35 -11.45 -3.66
N TYR A 48 -19.21 -12.28 -4.23
CA TYR A 48 -19.72 -12.04 -5.58
C TYR A 48 -20.58 -10.77 -5.69
N LEU A 49 -21.26 -10.35 -4.62
CA LEU A 49 -21.94 -9.06 -4.59
C LEU A 49 -20.94 -7.89 -4.62
N GLN A 50 -19.79 -7.99 -3.96
CA GLN A 50 -18.71 -7.00 -4.09
C GLN A 50 -18.19 -6.96 -5.53
N ASN A 51 -17.98 -8.11 -6.14
CA ASN A 51 -17.56 -8.20 -7.53
C ASN A 51 -18.56 -7.53 -8.47
N TYR A 52 -19.88 -7.74 -8.27
CA TYR A 52 -20.92 -7.03 -9.02
C TYR A 52 -20.80 -5.49 -8.90
N VAL A 53 -20.48 -4.97 -7.70
CA VAL A 53 -20.26 -3.52 -7.50
C VAL A 53 -19.02 -3.06 -8.26
N THR A 54 -17.90 -3.80 -8.14
CA THR A 54 -16.65 -3.54 -8.84
C THR A 54 -16.85 -3.52 -10.36
N ALA A 55 -17.54 -4.52 -10.90
CA ALA A 55 -17.81 -4.62 -12.34
C ALA A 55 -18.66 -3.45 -12.86
N ARG A 56 -19.62 -2.97 -12.09
CA ARG A 56 -20.41 -1.78 -12.45
C ARG A 56 -19.58 -0.50 -12.48
N ILE A 57 -18.70 -0.32 -11.50
CA ILE A 57 -17.78 0.82 -11.46
C ILE A 57 -16.78 0.72 -12.61
N GLN A 58 -16.23 -0.46 -12.86
CA GLN A 58 -15.32 -0.71 -13.99
C GLN A 58 -15.99 -0.36 -15.33
N LYS A 59 -17.21 -0.88 -15.56
CA LYS A 59 -17.95 -0.53 -16.78
C LYS A 59 -18.15 0.97 -16.92
N PHE A 60 -18.58 1.64 -15.86
CA PHE A 60 -18.77 3.09 -15.88
C PHE A 60 -17.48 3.82 -16.24
N LEU A 61 -16.36 3.47 -15.64
CA LEU A 61 -15.06 4.09 -15.93
C LEU A 61 -14.57 3.77 -17.35
N ASN A 62 -14.75 2.53 -17.81
CA ASN A 62 -14.39 2.15 -19.18
C ASN A 62 -15.21 2.92 -20.23
N ASP A 63 -16.51 3.12 -20.01
CA ASP A 63 -17.38 3.92 -20.87
C ASP A 63 -16.90 5.40 -20.97
N HIS A 64 -16.12 5.85 -19.98
CA HIS A 64 -15.50 7.19 -19.96
C HIS A 64 -13.98 7.17 -20.33
N GLY A 65 -13.49 6.09 -20.94
CA GLY A 65 -12.10 5.96 -21.36
C GLY A 65 -11.08 5.81 -20.23
N ARG A 66 -11.54 5.43 -19.04
CA ARG A 66 -10.70 5.19 -17.85
C ARG A 66 -10.59 3.70 -17.56
N ARG A 67 -9.61 3.32 -16.74
CA ARG A 67 -9.42 1.95 -16.22
C ARG A 67 -9.41 1.97 -14.71
N ILE A 68 -9.84 0.88 -14.07
CA ILE A 68 -9.77 0.74 -12.62
C ILE A 68 -8.40 0.25 -12.17
N ILE A 69 -8.00 0.73 -11.00
CA ILE A 69 -7.05 0.06 -10.11
C ILE A 69 -7.82 -0.30 -8.85
N GLY A 70 -7.59 -1.49 -8.28
CA GLY A 70 -8.16 -1.87 -6.98
C GLY A 70 -7.20 -2.76 -6.20
N TRP A 71 -7.41 -2.82 -4.90
CA TRP A 71 -6.65 -3.72 -4.03
C TRP A 71 -6.99 -5.17 -4.35
N GLU A 72 -6.12 -6.10 -4.01
CA GLU A 72 -6.21 -7.51 -4.43
C GLU A 72 -7.52 -8.22 -4.03
N GLU A 73 -8.29 -7.68 -3.09
CA GLU A 73 -9.61 -8.19 -2.76
C GLU A 73 -10.64 -8.06 -3.90
N ILE A 74 -10.38 -7.23 -4.92
CA ILE A 74 -11.21 -7.23 -6.12
C ILE A 74 -11.12 -8.54 -6.92
N LEU A 75 -10.10 -9.39 -6.62
CA LEU A 75 -10.00 -10.76 -7.15
C LEU A 75 -10.95 -11.75 -6.47
N GLU A 76 -11.58 -11.38 -5.34
CA GLU A 76 -12.57 -12.21 -4.68
C GLU A 76 -13.84 -12.32 -5.55
N GLY A 77 -13.97 -13.40 -6.32
CA GLY A 77 -14.98 -13.60 -7.34
C GLY A 77 -14.43 -13.44 -8.76
N ASP A 78 -15.27 -13.06 -9.69
CA ASP A 78 -14.91 -12.93 -11.11
C ASP A 78 -14.58 -11.47 -11.46
N LEU A 79 -13.31 -11.14 -11.55
CA LEU A 79 -12.89 -9.81 -11.99
C LEU A 79 -12.87 -9.72 -13.51
N ALA A 80 -13.46 -8.65 -14.06
CA ALA A 80 -13.47 -8.41 -15.48
C ALA A 80 -12.08 -8.04 -16.04
N GLU A 81 -11.82 -8.40 -17.28
CA GLU A 81 -10.57 -8.07 -17.98
C GLU A 81 -10.25 -6.57 -17.97
N GLY A 82 -8.97 -6.22 -17.99
CA GLY A 82 -8.50 -4.84 -18.08
C GLY A 82 -8.47 -4.05 -16.78
N ALA A 83 -8.79 -4.68 -15.64
CA ALA A 83 -8.48 -4.13 -14.32
C ALA A 83 -6.97 -4.19 -14.04
N THR A 84 -6.49 -3.27 -13.23
CA THR A 84 -5.15 -3.32 -12.63
C THR A 84 -5.31 -3.63 -11.14
N VAL A 85 -4.53 -4.57 -10.64
CA VAL A 85 -4.62 -5.03 -9.25
C VAL A 85 -3.42 -4.54 -8.45
N MET A 86 -3.66 -3.95 -7.29
CA MET A 86 -2.62 -3.64 -6.30
C MET A 86 -2.57 -4.75 -5.26
N THR A 87 -1.42 -5.40 -5.10
CA THR A 87 -1.24 -6.39 -4.04
C THR A 87 -0.60 -5.76 -2.81
N TRP A 88 -1.08 -6.12 -1.61
CA TRP A 88 -0.55 -5.63 -0.34
C TRP A 88 -0.32 -6.73 0.71
N LYS A 89 -1.01 -7.87 0.57
CA LYS A 89 -1.01 -8.95 1.59
C LYS A 89 0.26 -9.78 1.55
N GLY A 90 0.84 -9.99 0.36
CA GLY A 90 1.96 -10.90 0.18
C GLY A 90 2.88 -10.53 -0.98
N THR A 91 3.85 -11.40 -1.23
CA THR A 91 4.82 -11.31 -2.32
C THR A 91 4.96 -12.68 -3.00
N GLY A 92 5.33 -12.70 -4.27
CA GLY A 92 5.70 -13.91 -4.99
C GLY A 92 4.66 -15.04 -4.87
N GLU A 93 5.07 -16.16 -4.29
CA GLU A 93 4.22 -17.35 -4.12
C GLU A 93 3.09 -17.18 -3.09
N ASN A 94 3.15 -16.14 -2.25
CA ASN A 94 2.17 -15.89 -1.19
C ASN A 94 0.99 -15.01 -1.62
N VAL A 95 0.91 -14.64 -2.91
CA VAL A 95 -0.23 -13.93 -3.46
C VAL A 95 -1.17 -14.89 -4.17
N ASP A 96 -2.41 -14.45 -4.36
CA ASP A 96 -3.36 -15.19 -5.20
C ASP A 96 -2.79 -15.33 -6.62
N SER A 97 -2.62 -16.56 -7.09
CA SER A 97 -2.01 -16.83 -8.39
C SER A 97 -2.78 -16.21 -9.57
N ARG A 98 -4.06 -15.88 -9.39
CA ARG A 98 -4.89 -15.16 -10.37
C ARG A 98 -4.38 -13.75 -10.63
N LEU A 99 -3.65 -13.15 -9.67
CA LEU A 99 -3.01 -11.85 -9.83
C LEU A 99 -2.19 -11.78 -11.13
N TRP A 100 -1.47 -12.84 -11.45
CA TRP A 100 -0.57 -12.87 -12.61
C TRP A 100 -1.27 -12.89 -13.98
N ASN A 101 -2.60 -12.93 -13.99
CA ASN A 101 -3.41 -12.75 -15.20
C ASN A 101 -3.75 -11.28 -15.48
N TYR A 102 -3.50 -10.38 -14.52
CA TYR A 102 -3.80 -8.95 -14.61
C TYR A 102 -2.54 -8.10 -14.56
N ASP A 103 -2.61 -6.90 -15.10
CA ASP A 103 -1.59 -5.89 -14.81
C ASP A 103 -1.63 -5.59 -13.31
N CYS A 104 -0.47 -5.56 -12.66
CA CYS A 104 -0.40 -5.41 -11.21
C CYS A 104 0.62 -4.37 -10.76
N ILE A 105 0.35 -3.78 -9.59
CA ILE A 105 1.26 -2.89 -8.87
C ILE A 105 1.61 -3.59 -7.56
N MET A 106 2.91 -3.75 -7.31
CA MET A 106 3.42 -4.42 -6.12
C MET A 106 3.53 -3.42 -4.96
N SER A 107 2.77 -3.66 -3.91
CA SER A 107 2.77 -2.82 -2.71
C SER A 107 2.72 -3.63 -1.41
N PRO A 108 3.55 -4.68 -1.26
CA PRO A 108 3.45 -5.61 -0.14
C PRO A 108 3.73 -4.90 1.19
N ARG A 109 2.82 -5.05 2.15
CA ARG A 109 2.87 -4.36 3.45
C ARG A 109 4.16 -4.63 4.26
N GLY A 110 4.81 -5.76 4.01
CA GLY A 110 6.08 -6.12 4.66
C GLY A 110 7.27 -5.29 4.20
N TYR A 111 7.15 -4.59 3.07
CA TYR A 111 8.24 -3.84 2.43
C TYR A 111 7.87 -2.41 2.03
N MET A 112 6.59 -2.16 1.72
CA MET A 112 6.15 -0.93 1.08
C MET A 112 5.20 -0.07 1.92
N TYR A 113 4.84 -0.49 3.15
CA TYR A 113 4.02 0.31 4.06
C TYR A 113 4.94 1.13 4.96
N ILE A 114 5.26 2.33 4.50
CA ILE A 114 6.23 3.24 5.13
C ILE A 114 5.62 4.13 6.21
N ASP A 115 4.50 3.74 6.75
CA ASP A 115 3.82 4.25 7.94
C ASP A 115 4.24 3.51 9.24
N ARG A 116 5.20 2.59 9.13
CA ARG A 116 5.71 1.74 10.23
C ARG A 116 6.97 2.32 10.87
N TYR A 117 7.25 1.88 12.10
CA TYR A 117 8.48 2.23 12.80
C TYR A 117 9.73 1.89 11.99
N GLN A 118 10.74 2.74 12.05
CA GLN A 118 12.01 2.57 11.33
C GLN A 118 13.12 1.96 12.19
N SER A 119 12.92 1.90 13.52
CA SER A 119 13.85 1.27 14.47
C SER A 119 13.13 0.27 15.39
N HIS A 120 13.90 -0.51 16.13
CA HIS A 120 13.37 -1.37 17.18
C HIS A 120 13.06 -0.61 18.49
N GLU A 121 13.58 0.61 18.65
CA GLU A 121 13.37 1.47 19.82
C GLU A 121 12.11 2.32 19.62
N GLN A 122 10.95 1.65 19.52
CA GLN A 122 9.66 2.26 19.15
C GLN A 122 9.18 3.33 20.13
N ASP A 123 9.58 3.24 21.40
CA ASP A 123 9.31 4.24 22.45
C ASP A 123 10.07 5.57 22.24
N ARG A 124 11.06 5.57 21.37
CA ARG A 124 11.86 6.75 21.00
C ARG A 124 11.50 7.31 19.63
N GLU A 125 10.61 6.65 18.91
CA GLU A 125 10.11 7.11 17.62
C GLU A 125 8.75 7.81 17.74
N PRO A 126 8.35 8.60 16.72
CA PRO A 126 6.98 9.08 16.62
C PRO A 126 6.01 7.90 16.63
N PHE A 127 4.87 8.07 17.27
CA PHE A 127 3.86 7.01 17.33
C PHE A 127 3.41 6.57 15.93
N SER A 128 3.41 5.27 15.68
CA SER A 128 3.11 4.67 14.38
C SER A 128 2.10 3.55 14.52
N ILE A 129 1.55 3.05 13.43
CA ILE A 129 0.59 1.93 13.39
C ILE A 129 1.14 0.61 13.94
N GLY A 130 2.43 0.57 14.25
CA GLY A 130 3.12 -0.63 14.73
C GLY A 130 3.99 -1.26 13.64
N ALA A 131 4.50 -2.47 13.92
CA ALA A 131 5.47 -3.18 13.10
C ALA A 131 6.78 -2.40 12.88
N TYR A 132 7.76 -3.06 12.26
CA TYR A 132 9.10 -2.52 12.02
C TYR A 132 9.42 -2.66 10.53
N LEU A 133 9.83 -1.56 9.92
CA LEU A 133 10.22 -1.50 8.51
C LEU A 133 11.35 -0.50 8.31
N PRO A 134 12.61 -0.90 8.52
CA PRO A 134 13.77 -0.06 8.29
C PRO A 134 14.05 0.09 6.79
N VAL A 135 14.92 1.04 6.45
CA VAL A 135 15.34 1.32 5.06
C VAL A 135 15.93 0.09 4.36
N GLU A 136 16.65 -0.76 5.11
CA GLU A 136 17.25 -2.00 4.62
C GLU A 136 16.20 -2.96 4.07
N ASN A 137 15.07 -3.09 4.77
CA ASN A 137 14.01 -3.99 4.34
C ASN A 137 13.31 -3.47 3.08
N VAL A 138 13.08 -2.15 2.98
CA VAL A 138 12.55 -1.55 1.75
C VAL A 138 13.50 -1.79 0.59
N TYR A 139 14.80 -1.54 0.79
CA TYR A 139 15.84 -1.77 -0.22
C TYR A 139 15.93 -3.24 -0.65
N GLY A 140 15.80 -4.17 0.32
CA GLY A 140 15.91 -5.61 0.08
C GLY A 140 14.74 -6.20 -0.72
N TYR A 141 13.67 -5.47 -0.95
CA TYR A 141 12.53 -6.00 -1.69
C TYR A 141 12.85 -6.26 -3.17
N GLU A 142 12.60 -7.50 -3.63
CA GLU A 142 12.73 -7.91 -5.03
C GLU A 142 11.35 -8.16 -5.63
N PRO A 143 10.86 -7.28 -6.52
CA PRO A 143 9.49 -7.37 -7.05
C PRO A 143 9.21 -8.64 -7.86
N TYR A 144 10.24 -9.26 -8.42
CA TYR A 144 10.12 -10.45 -9.27
C TYR A 144 10.34 -11.77 -8.53
N ASP A 145 10.73 -11.71 -7.26
CA ASP A 145 11.05 -12.90 -6.48
C ASP A 145 9.80 -13.76 -6.26
N GLY A 146 9.87 -15.07 -6.59
CA GLY A 146 8.74 -15.99 -6.54
C GLY A 146 7.63 -15.73 -7.57
N VAL A 147 7.82 -14.81 -8.52
CA VAL A 147 6.84 -14.50 -9.57
C VAL A 147 7.09 -15.41 -10.79
N PRO A 148 6.05 -16.09 -11.31
CA PRO A 148 6.20 -16.89 -12.52
C PRO A 148 6.57 -16.01 -13.71
N GLU A 149 7.35 -16.54 -14.66
CA GLU A 149 7.91 -15.77 -15.77
C GLU A 149 6.85 -15.02 -16.60
N TYR A 150 5.68 -15.63 -16.78
CA TYR A 150 4.57 -14.97 -17.47
C TYR A 150 3.97 -13.80 -16.65
N GLY A 151 4.07 -13.87 -15.32
CA GLY A 151 3.58 -12.82 -14.40
C GLY A 151 4.50 -11.61 -14.34
N LYS A 152 5.83 -11.77 -14.50
CA LYS A 152 6.79 -10.67 -14.48
C LYS A 152 6.42 -9.56 -15.46
N LYS A 153 5.89 -9.91 -16.63
CA LYS A 153 5.44 -8.96 -17.66
C LYS A 153 4.22 -8.14 -17.28
N ARG A 154 3.49 -8.57 -16.25
CA ARG A 154 2.29 -7.91 -15.75
C ARG A 154 2.58 -6.91 -14.62
N ILE A 155 3.78 -6.95 -14.04
CA ILE A 155 4.16 -6.00 -13.00
C ILE A 155 4.46 -4.65 -13.66
N LEU A 156 3.59 -3.67 -13.41
CA LEU A 156 3.73 -2.30 -13.88
C LEU A 156 4.74 -1.50 -13.06
N GLY A 157 4.94 -1.88 -11.82
CA GLY A 157 5.87 -1.22 -10.90
C GLY A 157 5.59 -1.54 -9.44
N VAL A 158 6.28 -0.79 -8.58
CA VAL A 158 6.20 -0.89 -7.12
C VAL A 158 5.71 0.43 -6.56
N GLN A 159 4.86 0.39 -5.53
CA GLN A 159 4.37 1.58 -4.84
C GLN A 159 4.55 1.42 -3.33
N ALA A 160 5.06 2.46 -2.67
CA ALA A 160 4.99 2.57 -1.22
C ALA A 160 3.69 3.27 -0.80
N ASN A 161 3.17 2.91 0.38
CA ASN A 161 2.01 3.53 1.00
C ASN A 161 2.42 4.16 2.33
N LEU A 162 1.98 5.39 2.53
CA LEU A 162 2.06 6.09 3.80
C LEU A 162 0.65 6.43 4.25
N TRP A 163 0.10 5.60 5.13
CA TRP A 163 -1.19 5.86 5.76
C TRP A 163 -1.01 6.88 6.87
N THR A 164 -1.88 7.87 6.94
CA THR A 164 -1.64 9.09 7.72
C THR A 164 -2.51 9.21 8.96
N GLU A 165 -3.06 8.10 9.47
CA GLU A 165 -3.88 8.09 10.69
C GLU A 165 -3.16 8.76 11.87
N TYR A 166 -1.85 8.59 11.94
CA TYR A 166 -0.98 9.09 13.01
C TYR A 166 -0.06 10.22 12.55
N VAL A 167 0.10 10.42 11.24
CA VAL A 167 1.00 11.43 10.66
C VAL A 167 0.25 12.74 10.52
N ASN A 168 0.57 13.72 11.35
CA ASN A 168 -0.21 14.95 11.50
C ASN A 168 0.60 16.23 11.37
N THR A 169 1.92 16.15 11.09
CA THR A 169 2.77 17.30 10.77
C THR A 169 3.62 17.02 9.53
N PRO A 170 4.06 18.06 8.81
CA PRO A 170 5.00 17.91 7.70
C PRO A 170 6.31 17.23 8.12
N GLU A 171 6.87 17.60 9.26
CA GLU A 171 8.11 17.05 9.79
C GLU A 171 7.96 15.54 10.08
N TYR A 172 6.80 15.12 10.59
CA TYR A 172 6.52 13.72 10.80
C TYR A 172 6.35 12.97 9.46
N LEU A 173 5.70 13.57 8.48
CA LEU A 173 5.58 13.03 7.13
C LEU A 173 6.97 12.78 6.51
N GLU A 174 7.84 13.79 6.56
CA GLU A 174 9.21 13.71 6.04
C GLU A 174 10.02 12.62 6.75
N TYR A 175 9.93 12.55 8.08
CA TYR A 175 10.56 11.50 8.87
C TYR A 175 10.15 10.10 8.41
N MET A 176 8.85 9.89 8.17
CA MET A 176 8.34 8.58 7.73
C MET A 176 8.73 8.25 6.30
N LEU A 177 8.84 9.25 5.43
CA LEU A 177 9.22 9.07 4.03
C LEU A 177 10.71 8.79 3.86
N LEU A 178 11.56 9.54 4.57
CA LEU A 178 13.01 9.58 4.32
C LEU A 178 13.79 8.80 5.38
N PRO A 179 14.78 7.97 4.97
CA PRO A 179 15.30 7.78 3.61
C PRO A 179 14.63 6.63 2.83
N ARG A 180 13.51 6.06 3.30
CA ARG A 180 12.87 4.89 2.67
C ARG A 180 12.45 5.13 1.22
N LEU A 181 12.11 6.38 0.84
CA LEU A 181 11.85 6.71 -0.57
C LEU A 181 13.10 6.57 -1.46
N ALA A 182 14.28 6.83 -0.93
CA ALA A 182 15.52 6.56 -1.68
C ALA A 182 15.68 5.04 -1.93
N ALA A 183 15.36 4.21 -0.93
CA ALA A 183 15.36 2.76 -1.09
C ALA A 183 14.30 2.28 -2.10
N LEU A 184 13.10 2.83 -2.05
CA LEU A 184 12.07 2.55 -3.05
C LEU A 184 12.54 2.90 -4.47
N SER A 185 13.22 4.04 -4.64
CA SER A 185 13.77 4.44 -5.94
C SER A 185 14.77 3.40 -6.47
N GLU A 186 15.64 2.86 -5.62
CA GLU A 186 16.54 1.77 -6.00
C GLU A 186 15.77 0.51 -6.42
N VAL A 187 14.72 0.13 -5.67
CA VAL A 187 13.86 -1.01 -6.04
C VAL A 187 13.24 -0.83 -7.42
N GLN A 188 12.85 0.39 -7.76
CA GLN A 188 12.16 0.70 -9.03
C GLN A 188 13.10 0.83 -10.23
N TRP A 189 14.33 1.31 -10.04
CA TRP A 189 15.21 1.70 -11.12
C TRP A 189 16.41 0.77 -11.33
N VAL A 190 16.83 0.03 -10.31
CA VAL A 190 17.94 -0.91 -10.43
C VAL A 190 17.44 -2.23 -11.00
N GLN A 191 18.13 -2.74 -12.01
CA GLN A 191 17.79 -4.02 -12.63
C GLN A 191 17.94 -5.19 -11.64
N GLU A 192 17.13 -6.23 -11.82
CA GLU A 192 17.18 -7.47 -11.05
C GLU A 192 18.62 -7.99 -10.95
N GLY A 193 19.08 -8.35 -9.75
CA GLY A 193 20.42 -8.86 -9.49
C GLY A 193 21.55 -7.82 -9.49
N HIS A 194 21.26 -6.52 -9.65
CA HIS A 194 22.26 -5.45 -9.68
C HIS A 194 22.22 -4.53 -8.45
N LYS A 195 21.41 -4.84 -7.45
CA LYS A 195 21.41 -4.10 -6.19
C LYS A 195 22.73 -4.33 -5.44
N ASP A 196 23.24 -3.25 -4.86
CA ASP A 196 24.47 -3.24 -4.05
C ASP A 196 24.21 -2.38 -2.80
N TRP A 197 24.03 -3.04 -1.67
CA TRP A 197 23.74 -2.38 -0.40
C TRP A 197 24.85 -1.43 0.04
N GLU A 198 26.10 -1.81 -0.12
CA GLU A 198 27.24 -0.98 0.28
C GLU A 198 27.34 0.29 -0.56
N ARG A 199 27.09 0.18 -1.86
CA ARG A 199 26.96 1.35 -2.74
C ARG A 199 25.80 2.25 -2.33
N PHE A 200 24.62 1.67 -2.12
CA PHE A 200 23.44 2.41 -1.71
C PHE A 200 23.63 3.08 -0.35
N ARG A 201 24.21 2.35 0.63
CA ARG A 201 24.48 2.90 1.96
C ARG A 201 25.39 4.14 1.91
N LYS A 202 26.41 4.14 1.04
CA LYS A 202 27.25 5.32 0.80
C LYS A 202 26.49 6.43 0.09
N ALA A 203 25.58 6.10 -0.85
CA ALA A 203 24.76 7.10 -1.53
C ALA A 203 23.78 7.78 -0.57
N LEU A 204 23.33 7.12 0.49
CA LEU A 204 22.51 7.72 1.54
C LEU A 204 23.22 8.89 2.25
N ASP A 205 24.54 8.85 2.41
CA ASP A 205 25.29 9.95 3.02
C ASP A 205 25.18 11.24 2.18
N HIS A 206 25.18 11.09 0.85
CA HIS A 206 24.92 12.20 -0.06
C HIS A 206 23.47 12.70 0.02
N SER A 207 22.52 11.77 0.08
CA SER A 207 21.10 12.11 0.25
C SER A 207 20.86 12.84 1.57
N ALA A 208 21.50 12.41 2.66
CA ALA A 208 21.43 13.07 3.97
C ALA A 208 21.92 14.53 3.90
N ALA A 209 23.04 14.79 3.20
CA ALA A 209 23.54 16.15 3.00
C ALA A 209 22.52 17.03 2.24
N ILE A 210 21.82 16.48 1.24
CA ILE A 210 20.75 17.20 0.53
C ILE A 210 19.55 17.45 1.46
N TYR A 211 19.16 16.48 2.27
CA TYR A 211 18.06 16.66 3.23
C TYR A 211 18.38 17.73 4.27
N ASP A 212 19.62 17.75 4.78
CA ASP A 212 20.09 18.77 5.73
C ASP A 212 20.11 20.17 5.06
N GLU A 213 20.59 20.31 3.81
CA GLU A 213 20.58 21.56 3.06
C GLU A 213 19.16 22.07 2.80
N MET A 214 18.22 21.17 2.53
CA MET A 214 16.81 21.50 2.32
C MET A 214 16.03 21.73 3.63
N GLY A 215 16.63 21.47 4.80
CA GLY A 215 15.99 21.56 6.10
C GLY A 215 14.91 20.51 6.34
N LEU A 216 15.01 19.36 5.66
CA LEU A 216 14.04 18.27 5.81
C LEU A 216 14.29 17.45 7.07
N THR A 217 13.20 17.00 7.67
CA THR A 217 13.25 16.03 8.77
C THR A 217 13.32 14.61 8.17
N TYR A 218 14.30 13.81 8.61
CA TYR A 218 14.41 12.43 8.13
C TYR A 218 14.87 11.48 9.23
N CYS A 219 14.53 10.21 9.10
CA CYS A 219 14.96 9.18 10.04
C CYS A 219 16.47 8.95 9.91
N LYS A 220 17.19 9.10 11.02
CA LYS A 220 18.65 8.92 11.08
C LYS A 220 19.06 7.54 11.62
N TYR A 221 18.14 6.59 11.70
CA TYR A 221 18.41 5.24 12.20
C TYR A 221 19.49 4.51 11.39
N ALA A 222 19.51 4.69 10.07
CA ALA A 222 20.57 4.14 9.22
C ALA A 222 21.99 4.61 9.62
N TRP A 223 22.11 5.69 10.42
CA TRP A 223 23.34 6.23 10.98
C TRP A 223 23.45 6.00 12.50
N GLY A 224 22.59 5.12 13.07
CA GLY A 224 22.61 4.78 14.50
C GLY A 224 21.93 5.81 15.42
N ILE A 225 21.17 6.74 14.87
CA ILE A 225 20.45 7.77 15.64
C ILE A 225 18.95 7.46 15.61
N VAL A 226 18.35 7.31 16.79
CA VAL A 226 16.93 6.97 16.94
C VAL A 226 16.12 8.17 17.39
N GLY A 227 14.92 8.28 16.84
CA GLY A 227 13.91 9.28 17.21
C GLY A 227 13.90 10.50 16.29
N LEU A 228 12.92 11.38 16.55
CA LEU A 228 12.81 12.67 15.88
C LEU A 228 13.90 13.62 16.34
N PRO A 229 14.35 14.54 15.48
CA PRO A 229 15.14 15.68 15.90
C PRO A 229 14.42 16.47 17.01
N GLU A 230 15.18 17.11 17.91
CA GLU A 230 14.62 17.86 19.05
C GLU A 230 13.62 18.95 18.65
N ASN A 231 13.75 19.50 17.43
CA ASN A 231 12.86 20.52 16.88
C ASN A 231 11.59 19.95 16.20
N ALA A 232 11.50 18.63 16.02
CA ALA A 232 10.36 17.99 15.42
C ALA A 232 9.52 17.29 16.51
N GLN A 233 8.50 17.98 17.01
CA GLN A 233 7.60 17.42 18.02
C GLN A 233 6.45 16.66 17.32
N PRO A 234 6.15 15.41 17.72
CA PRO A 234 4.91 14.78 17.27
C PRO A 234 3.74 15.61 17.81
N ALA A 235 2.80 15.95 16.96
CA ALA A 235 1.65 16.78 17.36
C ALA A 235 0.67 16.04 18.30
N ARG A 236 0.90 14.76 18.56
CA ARG A 236 0.08 13.96 19.50
C ARG A 236 0.93 12.97 20.25
N THR A 237 0.62 12.86 21.55
CA THR A 237 1.08 11.73 22.35
C THR A 237 0.22 10.50 22.06
N PRO A 238 0.66 9.27 22.43
CA PRO A 238 -0.17 8.07 22.33
C PRO A 238 -1.53 8.23 23.04
N GLU A 239 -1.57 8.91 24.19
CA GLU A 239 -2.78 9.14 24.97
C GLU A 239 -3.76 10.10 24.26
N GLU A 240 -3.25 11.17 23.67
CA GLU A 240 -4.08 12.11 22.89
C GLU A 240 -4.64 11.43 21.65
N LEU A 241 -3.84 10.60 21.01
CA LEU A 241 -4.27 9.81 19.86
C LEU A 241 -5.35 8.80 20.25
N GLN A 242 -5.17 8.07 21.36
CA GLN A 242 -6.20 7.14 21.84
C GLN A 242 -7.51 7.86 22.11
N LYS A 243 -7.48 9.02 22.77
CA LYS A 243 -8.68 9.85 22.97
C LYS A 243 -9.34 10.27 21.68
N TYR A 244 -8.55 10.60 20.66
CA TYR A 244 -9.07 10.93 19.33
C TYR A 244 -9.76 9.75 18.67
N LEU A 245 -9.17 8.56 18.74
CA LEU A 245 -9.76 7.34 18.17
C LEU A 245 -11.06 6.97 18.91
N ASP A 246 -11.06 7.06 20.25
CA ASP A 246 -12.24 6.79 21.09
C ASP A 246 -13.40 7.77 20.79
N SER A 247 -13.10 9.02 20.41
CA SER A 247 -14.10 10.02 20.07
C SER A 247 -14.77 9.79 18.71
N ARG A 248 -14.25 8.89 17.88
CA ARG A 248 -14.78 8.58 16.54
C ARG A 248 -15.62 7.30 16.50
N ASN A 249 -15.70 6.56 17.60
CA ASN A 249 -16.54 5.37 17.78
C ASN A 249 -17.85 5.75 18.46
#